data_567b657786c57932d48ac3131095c054
#
_entry.id   567b657786c57932d48ac3131095c054
#
_cell.length_a   1.000
_cell.length_b   1.000
_cell.length_c   1.000
_cell.angle_alpha   90.00
_cell.angle_beta   90.00
_cell.angle_gamma   90.00
#
_symmetry.space_group_name_H-M   'P 1'
#
loop_
_entity.id
_entity.type
_entity.pdbx_description
1 polymer ?
#
loop_
_entity_poly.entity_id
_entity_poly.type
_entity_poly.pdbx_seq_one_letter_code
_entity_poly.pdbx_strand_id
1 'polypeptide(L)'
;MEKNLNTPPTQLYNIHNDMKTLFDSLPYTKSFAKGEIIYHQGDIADSFYYIKKGKATVFMISPDGMEKTLNTAAKGELIGEGAFFDHKPRVSSAKAVTASELTIIDKKILLDLIQKNPPIAFELLEILAISFCWRL
;
A
#
# COMPACT_ATOMS: atom_id res chain seq x y z
N MET A 1 -7.81 25.39 -9.81
CA MET A 1 -6.39 25.03 -9.63
C MET A 1 -6.02 23.97 -10.63
N GLU A 2 -5.09 24.27 -11.47
CA GLU A 2 -4.64 23.30 -12.48
C GLU A 2 -3.74 22.26 -11.84
N LYS A 3 -4.00 20.99 -12.16
CA LYS A 3 -3.14 19.90 -11.72
C LYS A 3 -2.05 19.69 -12.75
N ASN A 4 -0.83 19.47 -12.28
CA ASN A 4 0.25 19.06 -13.16
C ASN A 4 0.04 17.62 -13.58
N LEU A 5 -0.33 17.41 -14.85
CA LEU A 5 -0.65 16.08 -15.39
C LEU A 5 0.60 15.21 -15.58
N ASN A 6 1.79 15.78 -15.49
CA ASN A 6 3.03 15.05 -15.67
C ASN A 6 3.60 14.47 -14.38
N THR A 7 3.01 14.80 -13.24
CA THR A 7 3.47 14.33 -11.94
C THR A 7 2.36 13.56 -11.25
N PRO A 8 2.58 12.30 -10.84
CA PRO A 8 1.58 11.58 -10.06
C PRO A 8 1.26 12.35 -8.79
N PRO A 9 -0.02 12.64 -8.53
CA PRO A 9 -0.38 13.34 -7.29
C PRO A 9 -0.23 12.38 -6.11
N THR A 10 0.81 12.59 -5.31
CA THR A 10 1.10 11.75 -4.14
C THR A 10 -0.05 11.70 -3.15
N GLN A 11 -0.84 12.79 -3.08
CA GLN A 11 -2.01 12.82 -2.21
C GLN A 11 -3.08 11.79 -2.57
N LEU A 12 -3.07 11.26 -3.80
CA LEU A 12 -4.04 10.25 -4.22
C LEU A 12 -3.74 8.87 -3.62
N TYR A 13 -2.56 8.67 -3.07
CA TYR A 13 -2.21 7.45 -2.36
C TYR A 13 -2.54 7.54 -0.87
N ASN A 14 -2.88 8.74 -0.40
CA ASN A 14 -3.36 8.92 0.97
C ASN A 14 -4.83 8.55 1.04
N ILE A 15 -5.21 7.85 2.09
CA ILE A 15 -6.60 7.49 2.32
C ILE A 15 -7.34 8.62 3.03
N HIS A 16 -8.66 8.64 2.90
CA HIS A 16 -9.50 9.61 3.59
C HIS A 16 -9.39 9.45 5.12
N ASN A 17 -9.65 10.54 5.84
CA ASN A 17 -9.50 10.57 7.30
C ASN A 17 -10.30 9.47 8.01
N ASP A 18 -11.52 9.17 7.56
CA ASP A 18 -12.34 8.12 8.15
C ASP A 18 -11.71 6.75 8.00
N MET A 19 -11.12 6.49 6.84
CA MET A 19 -10.42 5.26 6.56
C MET A 19 -9.13 5.15 7.37
N LYS A 20 -8.39 6.26 7.50
CA LYS A 20 -7.20 6.31 8.34
C LYS A 20 -7.52 5.97 9.78
N THR A 21 -8.58 6.56 10.32
CA THR A 21 -9.03 6.29 11.69
C THR A 21 -9.34 4.81 11.88
N LEU A 22 -10.04 4.21 10.92
CA LEU A 22 -10.37 2.79 10.97
C LEU A 22 -9.12 1.90 10.92
N PHE A 23 -8.22 2.17 9.97
CA PHE A 23 -7.01 1.37 9.83
C PHE A 23 -6.08 1.54 11.02
N ASP A 24 -5.98 2.74 11.58
CA ASP A 24 -5.19 3.00 12.77
C ASP A 24 -5.70 2.21 13.99
N SER A 25 -7.00 1.92 14.04
CA SER A 25 -7.61 1.20 15.15
C SER A 25 -7.51 -0.32 15.03
N LEU A 26 -7.10 -0.85 13.87
CA LEU A 26 -6.99 -2.29 13.68
C LEU A 26 -5.83 -2.89 14.48
N PRO A 27 -6.04 -4.05 15.13
CA PRO A 27 -5.00 -4.67 15.94
C PRO A 27 -4.01 -5.51 15.14
N TYR A 28 -4.18 -5.62 13.83
CA TYR A 28 -3.38 -6.52 12.98
C TYR A 28 -2.12 -5.84 12.50
N THR A 29 -1.26 -5.43 13.43
CA THR A 29 -0.02 -4.72 13.10
C THR A 29 1.20 -5.61 13.25
N LYS A 30 2.20 -5.35 12.42
CA LYS A 30 3.50 -6.00 12.50
C LYS A 30 4.59 -4.93 12.45
N SER A 31 5.60 -5.09 13.29
CA SER A 31 6.76 -4.20 13.31
C SER A 31 7.84 -4.72 12.36
N PHE A 32 8.46 -3.79 11.63
CA PHE A 32 9.56 -4.07 10.72
C PHE A 32 10.74 -3.19 11.10
N ALA A 33 11.91 -3.82 11.21
CA ALA A 33 13.14 -3.08 11.45
C ALA A 33 13.59 -2.38 10.17
N LYS A 34 14.40 -1.34 10.31
CA LYS A 34 15.02 -0.67 9.16
C LYS A 34 15.71 -1.69 8.26
N GLY A 35 15.39 -1.70 6.97
CA GLY A 35 15.95 -2.61 5.98
C GLY A 35 15.24 -3.96 5.87
N GLU A 36 14.31 -4.25 6.75
CA GLU A 36 13.59 -5.53 6.73
C GLU A 36 12.64 -5.58 5.54
N ILE A 37 12.62 -6.72 4.85
CA ILE A 37 11.74 -6.92 3.69
C ILE A 37 10.30 -7.16 4.20
N ILE A 38 9.36 -6.46 3.58
CA ILE A 38 7.94 -6.59 3.88
C ILE A 38 7.32 -7.69 3.01
N TYR A 39 7.62 -7.66 1.72
CA TYR A 39 7.26 -8.73 0.79
C TYR A 39 8.24 -8.75 -0.37
N HIS A 40 8.32 -9.89 -1.06
CA HIS A 40 9.22 -10.09 -2.20
C HIS A 40 8.46 -10.16 -3.51
N GLN A 41 9.09 -9.69 -4.57
CA GLN A 41 8.60 -9.92 -5.93
C GLN A 41 8.38 -11.42 -6.14
N GLY A 42 7.26 -11.78 -6.74
CA GLY A 42 6.89 -13.16 -6.99
C GLY A 42 6.07 -13.82 -5.88
N ASP A 43 6.00 -13.22 -4.70
CA ASP A 43 5.18 -13.74 -3.61
C ASP A 43 3.69 -13.68 -3.96
N ILE A 44 2.91 -14.59 -3.36
CA ILE A 44 1.45 -14.52 -3.44
C ILE A 44 1.01 -13.27 -2.68
N ALA A 45 0.16 -12.46 -3.32
CA ALA A 45 -0.35 -11.22 -2.73
C ALA A 45 -1.66 -11.49 -1.99
N ASP A 46 -1.56 -12.09 -0.82
CA ASP A 46 -2.72 -12.45 0.01
C ASP A 46 -3.14 -11.34 0.99
N SER A 47 -2.43 -10.24 0.99
CA SER A 47 -2.70 -9.09 1.84
C SER A 47 -2.15 -7.81 1.21
N PHE A 48 -2.61 -6.68 1.72
CA PHE A 48 -1.97 -5.40 1.48
C PHE A 48 -1.70 -4.73 2.82
N TYR A 49 -1.02 -3.61 2.81
CA TYR A 49 -0.50 -3.00 4.04
C TYR A 49 -0.85 -1.53 4.11
N TYR A 50 -1.21 -1.10 5.33
CA TYR A 50 -1.36 0.31 5.67
C TYR A 50 -0.19 0.72 6.56
N ILE A 51 0.47 1.81 6.22
CA ILE A 51 1.61 2.29 7.01
C ILE A 51 1.09 3.10 8.19
N LYS A 52 1.17 2.50 9.37
CA LYS A 52 0.76 3.12 10.61
C LYS A 52 1.85 4.06 11.15
N LYS A 53 3.12 3.65 11.01
CA LYS A 53 4.30 4.44 11.36
C LYS A 53 5.44 4.09 10.45
N GLY A 54 6.30 5.07 10.16
CA GLY A 54 7.52 4.85 9.40
C GLY A 54 7.38 5.07 7.92
N LYS A 55 8.27 4.45 7.15
CA LYS A 55 8.33 4.57 5.69
C LYS A 55 8.73 3.23 5.08
N ALA A 56 8.19 2.96 3.90
CA ALA A 56 8.54 1.77 3.12
C ALA A 56 8.85 2.17 1.69
N THR A 57 9.79 1.46 1.06
CA THR A 57 10.14 1.65 -0.33
C THR A 57 9.72 0.42 -1.12
N VAL A 58 9.03 0.64 -2.23
CA VAL A 58 8.71 -0.36 -3.22
C VAL A 58 9.80 -0.32 -4.29
N PHE A 59 10.38 -1.47 -4.61
CA PHE A 59 11.54 -1.52 -5.49
C PHE A 59 11.55 -2.77 -6.35
N MET A 60 12.36 -2.74 -7.40
CA MET A 60 12.64 -3.90 -8.25
C MET A 60 14.13 -4.12 -8.32
N ILE A 61 14.53 -5.38 -8.53
CA ILE A 61 15.91 -5.74 -8.83
C ILE A 61 16.01 -5.99 -10.33
N SER A 62 16.88 -5.25 -11.00
CA SER A 62 17.13 -5.45 -12.43
C SER A 62 17.92 -6.73 -12.69
N PRO A 63 17.94 -7.23 -13.94
CA PRO A 63 18.71 -8.45 -14.25
C PRO A 63 20.19 -8.38 -13.91
N ASP A 64 20.78 -7.20 -13.88
CA ASP A 64 22.18 -7.00 -13.48
C ASP A 64 22.36 -6.79 -11.97
N GLY A 65 21.30 -6.98 -11.18
CA GLY A 65 21.37 -6.91 -9.73
C GLY A 65 21.19 -5.52 -9.13
N MET A 66 20.89 -4.54 -9.93
CA MET A 66 20.70 -3.15 -9.46
C MET A 66 19.30 -2.97 -8.87
N GLU A 67 19.23 -2.35 -7.69
CA GLU A 67 17.96 -2.01 -7.08
C GLU A 67 17.42 -0.70 -7.66
N LYS A 68 16.18 -0.72 -8.09
CA LYS A 68 15.48 0.46 -8.60
C LYS A 68 14.27 0.75 -7.73
N THR A 69 14.26 1.92 -7.09
CA THR A 69 13.11 2.37 -6.31
C THR A 69 11.99 2.82 -7.24
N LEU A 70 10.80 2.26 -7.05
CA LEU A 70 9.62 2.62 -7.81
C LEU A 70 8.77 3.65 -7.10
N ASN A 71 8.66 3.52 -5.77
CA ASN A 71 7.81 4.38 -4.96
C ASN A 71 8.25 4.31 -3.50
N THR A 72 8.01 5.38 -2.76
CA THR A 72 8.19 5.43 -1.30
C THR A 72 6.87 5.81 -0.67
N ALA A 73 6.44 5.04 0.30
CA ALA A 73 5.19 5.26 1.01
C ALA A 73 5.47 5.59 2.47
N ALA A 74 4.66 6.47 3.03
CA ALA A 74 4.79 6.93 4.40
C ALA A 74 3.49 6.72 5.18
N LYS A 75 3.47 7.16 6.43
CA LYS A 75 2.31 7.05 7.32
C LYS A 75 1.03 7.48 6.61
N GLY A 76 0.00 6.65 6.71
CA GLY A 76 -1.31 6.90 6.12
C GLY A 76 -1.48 6.40 4.70
N GLU A 77 -0.45 5.83 4.10
CA GLU A 77 -0.50 5.32 2.74
C GLU A 77 -0.59 3.79 2.70
N LEU A 78 -1.05 3.26 1.57
CA LEU A 78 -1.15 1.82 1.34
C LEU A 78 -0.01 1.36 0.45
N ILE A 79 0.43 0.12 0.67
CA ILE A 79 1.36 -0.56 -0.24
C ILE A 79 0.88 -1.99 -0.50
N GLY A 80 1.22 -2.50 -1.67
CA GLY A 80 0.93 -3.89 -2.03
C GLY A 80 -0.52 -4.16 -2.42
N GLU A 81 -1.35 -3.13 -2.55
CA GLU A 81 -2.77 -3.26 -2.87
C GLU A 81 -3.03 -3.72 -4.30
N GLY A 82 -2.18 -3.30 -5.25
CA GLY A 82 -2.39 -3.62 -6.65
C GLY A 82 -2.43 -5.12 -6.92
N ALA A 83 -1.41 -5.85 -6.50
CA ALA A 83 -1.34 -7.29 -6.69
C ALA A 83 -2.42 -8.02 -5.89
N PHE A 84 -2.76 -7.52 -4.71
CA PHE A 84 -3.82 -8.09 -3.88
C PHE A 84 -5.16 -8.08 -4.62
N PHE A 85 -5.55 -6.96 -5.20
CA PHE A 85 -6.82 -6.84 -5.93
C PHE A 85 -6.78 -7.46 -7.31
N ASP A 86 -5.60 -7.54 -7.93
CA ASP A 86 -5.43 -8.13 -9.25
C ASP A 86 -5.31 -9.66 -9.20
N HIS A 87 -5.16 -10.25 -8.02
CA HIS A 87 -5.00 -11.68 -7.81
C HIS A 87 -3.78 -12.26 -8.54
N LYS A 88 -2.71 -11.48 -8.65
CA LYS A 88 -1.47 -11.88 -9.31
C LYS A 88 -0.32 -11.85 -8.32
N PRO A 89 0.79 -12.57 -8.62
CA PRO A 89 1.98 -12.47 -7.80
C PRO A 89 2.50 -11.03 -7.74
N ARG A 90 3.22 -10.71 -6.67
CA ARG A 90 3.83 -9.40 -6.49
C ARG A 90 4.74 -9.08 -7.66
N VAL A 91 4.58 -7.91 -8.27
CA VAL A 91 5.43 -7.45 -9.38
C VAL A 91 6.67 -6.73 -8.89
N SER A 92 6.75 -6.42 -7.61
CA SER A 92 7.85 -5.70 -6.98
C SER A 92 8.00 -6.17 -5.54
N SER A 93 9.08 -5.75 -4.91
CA SER A 93 9.36 -6.00 -3.50
C SER A 93 9.13 -4.73 -2.68
N ALA A 94 9.02 -4.86 -1.36
CA ALA A 94 8.95 -3.72 -0.47
C ALA A 94 9.80 -3.97 0.77
N LYS A 95 10.43 -2.91 1.27
CA LYS A 95 11.23 -2.95 2.49
C LYS A 95 10.98 -1.71 3.34
N ALA A 96 11.17 -1.85 4.65
CA ALA A 96 11.10 -0.74 5.57
C ALA A 96 12.37 0.11 5.43
N VAL A 97 12.20 1.41 5.22
CA VAL A 97 13.33 2.35 5.12
C VAL A 97 13.73 2.83 6.51
N THR A 98 12.78 2.93 7.40
CA THR A 98 12.96 3.21 8.81
C THR A 98 12.24 2.14 9.61
N ALA A 99 12.47 2.07 10.93
CA ALA A 99 11.66 1.22 11.80
C ALA A 99 10.19 1.59 11.59
N SER A 100 9.35 0.61 11.28
CA SER A 100 7.98 0.85 10.82
C SER A 100 7.00 -0.10 11.51
N GLU A 101 5.75 0.36 11.59
CA GLU A 101 4.62 -0.47 11.98
C GLU A 101 3.61 -0.46 10.84
N LEU A 102 3.25 -1.63 10.34
CA LEU A 102 2.30 -1.79 9.25
C LEU A 102 1.10 -2.60 9.71
N THR A 103 -0.08 -2.15 9.32
CA THR A 103 -1.31 -2.92 9.50
C THR A 103 -1.47 -3.85 8.31
N ILE A 104 -1.64 -5.14 8.59
CA ILE A 104 -1.78 -6.18 7.55
C ILE A 104 -3.26 -6.40 7.32
N ILE A 105 -3.70 -6.26 6.07
CA ILE A 105 -5.10 -6.37 5.71
C ILE A 105 -5.26 -7.49 4.68
N ASP A 106 -5.84 -8.61 5.09
CA ASP A 106 -6.17 -9.69 4.20
C ASP A 106 -7.64 -9.58 3.72
N LYS A 107 -8.06 -10.51 2.87
CA LYS A 107 -9.41 -10.48 2.31
C LYS A 107 -10.49 -10.57 3.39
N LYS A 108 -10.28 -11.41 4.40
CA LYS A 108 -11.25 -11.59 5.48
C LYS A 108 -11.43 -10.32 6.30
N ILE A 109 -10.31 -9.69 6.66
CA ILE A 109 -10.31 -8.44 7.40
C ILE A 109 -10.98 -7.35 6.59
N LEU A 110 -10.65 -7.25 5.30
CA LEU A 110 -11.23 -6.23 4.42
C LEU A 110 -12.74 -6.41 4.28
N LEU A 111 -13.22 -7.64 4.06
CA LEU A 111 -14.65 -7.90 3.94
C LEU A 111 -15.40 -7.57 5.21
N ASP A 112 -14.82 -7.87 6.38
CA ASP A 112 -15.40 -7.51 7.67
C ASP A 112 -15.51 -6.00 7.84
N LEU A 113 -14.46 -5.26 7.46
CA LEU A 113 -14.45 -3.80 7.50
C LEU A 113 -15.53 -3.20 6.60
N ILE A 114 -15.66 -3.72 5.38
CA ILE A 114 -16.66 -3.26 4.41
C ILE A 114 -18.08 -3.54 4.93
N GLN A 115 -18.29 -4.71 5.51
CA GLN A 115 -19.59 -5.08 6.06
C GLN A 115 -20.01 -4.13 7.18
N LYS A 116 -19.08 -3.77 8.05
CA LYS A 116 -19.35 -2.86 9.17
C LYS A 116 -19.39 -1.39 8.76
N ASN A 117 -18.67 -1.04 7.69
CA ASN A 117 -18.53 0.34 7.23
C ASN A 117 -18.58 0.40 5.70
N PRO A 118 -19.78 0.19 5.09
CA PRO A 118 -19.90 0.11 3.63
C PRO A 118 -19.27 1.26 2.84
N PRO A 119 -19.29 2.53 3.31
CA PRO A 119 -18.63 3.61 2.57
C PRO A 119 -17.15 3.41 2.29
N ILE A 120 -16.45 2.58 3.07
CA ILE A 120 -15.03 2.28 2.86
C ILE A 120 -14.80 1.63 1.49
N ALA A 121 -15.74 0.79 1.04
CA ALA A 121 -15.62 0.15 -0.26
C ALA A 121 -15.54 1.17 -1.39
N PHE A 122 -16.33 2.23 -1.31
CA PHE A 122 -16.30 3.29 -2.30
C PHE A 122 -15.01 4.09 -2.24
N GLU A 123 -14.53 4.42 -1.04
CA GLU A 123 -13.27 5.15 -0.87
C GLU A 123 -12.08 4.37 -1.40
N LEU A 124 -12.04 3.06 -1.14
CA LEU A 124 -11.00 2.18 -1.71
C LEU A 124 -11.07 2.16 -3.23
N LEU A 125 -12.27 2.08 -3.77
CA LEU A 125 -12.46 2.07 -5.23
C LEU A 125 -11.95 3.37 -5.85
N GLU A 126 -12.21 4.51 -5.24
CA GLU A 126 -11.69 5.80 -5.71
C GLU A 126 -10.17 5.81 -5.74
N ILE A 127 -9.54 5.40 -4.64
CA ILE A 127 -8.09 5.36 -4.51
C ILE A 127 -7.47 4.46 -5.58
N LEU A 128 -8.03 3.27 -5.77
CA LEU A 128 -7.52 2.32 -6.74
C LEU A 128 -7.71 2.83 -8.18
N ALA A 129 -8.86 3.39 -8.49
CA ALA A 129 -9.14 3.92 -9.82
C ALA A 129 -8.16 5.03 -10.19
N ILE A 130 -7.92 5.96 -9.27
CA ILE A 130 -6.98 7.06 -9.49
C ILE A 130 -5.55 6.52 -9.62
N SER A 131 -5.16 5.58 -8.79
CA SER A 131 -3.85 4.95 -8.86
C SER A 131 -3.61 4.29 -10.23
N PHE A 132 -4.60 3.60 -10.77
CA PHE A 132 -4.50 2.98 -12.09
C PHE A 132 -4.31 4.00 -13.20
N CYS A 133 -4.98 5.14 -13.11
CA CYS A 133 -4.81 6.21 -14.12
C CYS A 133 -3.36 6.66 -14.26
N TRP A 134 -2.62 6.66 -13.16
CA TRP A 134 -1.22 7.09 -13.17
C TRP A 134 -0.23 5.98 -13.52
N ARG A 135 -0.67 4.71 -13.49
CA ARG A 135 0.17 3.56 -13.86
C ARG A 135 0.11 3.23 -15.35
N LEU A 136 -0.95 3.68 -16.01
CA LEU A 136 -1.10 3.47 -17.44
C LEU A 136 -0.30 4.48 -18.24
#